data_91c7bdb9f3743af8f41570e0264ccc12
#
_entry.id   91c7bdb9f3743af8f41570e0264ccc12
#
_cell.length_a   1.000
_cell.length_b   1.000
_cell.length_c   1.000
_cell.angle_alpha   90.00
_cell.angle_beta   90.00
_cell.angle_gamma   90.00
#
_symmetry.space_group_name_H-M   'P 1'
#
loop_
_entity.id
_entity.type
_entity.pdbx_description
1 polymer ?
#
loop_
_entity_poly.entity_id
_entity_poly.type
_entity_poly.pdbx_seq_one_letter_code
_entity_poly.pdbx_strand_id
1 'polypeptide(L)'
;MKDIKNKITVNGKEYPIVFNLNVMEEIQEEYGTLEKWGELTDGEEPNAKAVIFGVTHMINEGIDIENEENGTDVKPLTYKQVGRLITEAGLEEAAKHMQKAVVESTESAEKNA
;
A
#
# COMPACT_ATOMS: atom_id res chain seq x y z
N MET A 1 -8.87 18.77 -4.11
CA MET A 1 -7.59 18.08 -3.86
C MET A 1 -7.77 16.99 -2.82
N LYS A 2 -7.25 15.82 -3.08
CA LYS A 2 -7.36 14.70 -2.15
C LYS A 2 -6.13 14.61 -1.28
N ASP A 3 -6.33 14.64 0.02
CA ASP A 3 -5.24 14.43 0.96
C ASP A 3 -4.99 12.93 1.13
N ILE A 4 -3.75 12.53 0.95
CA ILE A 4 -3.36 11.15 1.21
C ILE A 4 -3.14 11.03 2.71
N LYS A 5 -4.03 10.30 3.38
CA LYS A 5 -4.04 10.20 4.84
C LYS A 5 -3.00 9.23 5.38
N ASN A 6 -2.72 8.17 4.62
CA ASN A 6 -1.85 7.12 5.11
C ASN A 6 -0.48 7.22 4.47
N LYS A 7 0.54 7.12 5.30
CA LYS A 7 1.93 7.17 4.86
C LYS A 7 2.73 6.17 5.66
N ILE A 8 3.78 5.67 5.05
CA ILE A 8 4.76 4.87 5.76
C ILE A 8 6.06 5.67 5.82
N THR A 9 6.63 5.78 7.01
CA THR A 9 7.87 6.55 7.21
C THR A 9 9.03 5.58 7.41
N VAL A 10 10.06 5.74 6.58
CA VAL A 10 11.26 4.92 6.66
C VAL A 10 12.46 5.83 6.60
N ASN A 11 13.30 5.78 7.63
CA ASN A 11 14.52 6.59 7.72
C ASN A 11 14.24 8.09 7.52
N GLY A 12 13.15 8.57 8.10
CA GLY A 12 12.79 9.99 8.04
C GLY A 12 12.11 10.41 6.75
N LYS A 13 11.94 9.51 5.80
CA LYS A 13 11.25 9.82 4.56
C LYS A 13 9.85 9.21 4.56
N GLU A 14 8.87 10.01 4.16
CA GLU A 14 7.48 9.55 4.08
C GLU A 14 7.13 9.11 2.68
N TYR A 15 6.42 7.97 2.60
CA TYR A 15 5.90 7.43 1.34
C TYR A 15 4.39 7.34 1.45
N PRO A 16 3.64 7.85 0.45
CA PRO A 16 2.19 7.73 0.49
C PRO A 16 1.77 6.28 0.27
N ILE A 17 0.73 5.84 0.96
CA ILE A 17 0.12 4.53 0.66
C ILE A 17 -1.37 4.74 0.46
N VAL A 18 -1.85 4.31 -0.70
CA VAL A 18 -3.24 4.50 -1.10
C VAL A 18 -3.83 3.16 -1.52
N PHE A 19 -4.97 2.81 -0.93
CA PHE A 19 -5.72 1.65 -1.36
C PHE A 19 -6.98 2.13 -2.08
N ASN A 20 -7.14 1.71 -3.32
CA ASN A 20 -8.32 2.05 -4.13
C ASN A 20 -8.58 0.90 -5.11
N LEU A 21 -9.51 1.08 -6.02
CA LEU A 21 -9.88 0.02 -6.96
C LEU A 21 -8.74 -0.40 -7.88
N ASN A 22 -7.84 0.53 -8.22
CA ASN A 22 -6.68 0.18 -9.05
C ASN A 22 -5.79 -0.80 -8.32
N VAL A 23 -5.56 -0.58 -7.02
CA VAL A 23 -4.75 -1.47 -6.20
C VAL A 23 -5.49 -2.79 -5.99
N MET A 24 -6.79 -2.72 -5.71
CA MET A 24 -7.60 -3.93 -5.52
C MET A 24 -7.54 -4.84 -6.74
N GLU A 25 -7.62 -4.27 -7.94
CA GLU A 25 -7.56 -5.02 -9.18
C GLU A 25 -6.26 -5.81 -9.30
N GLU A 26 -5.12 -5.18 -8.98
CA GLU A 26 -3.83 -5.85 -9.00
C GLU A 26 -3.76 -6.99 -8.01
N ILE A 27 -4.30 -6.77 -6.81
CA ILE A 27 -4.31 -7.81 -5.78
C ILE A 27 -5.17 -8.99 -6.22
N GLN A 28 -6.35 -8.72 -6.78
CA GLN A 28 -7.24 -9.79 -7.26
C GLN A 28 -6.61 -10.59 -8.40
N GLU A 29 -5.89 -9.92 -9.29
CA GLU A 29 -5.21 -10.61 -10.38
C GLU A 29 -4.13 -11.56 -9.87
N GLU A 30 -3.37 -11.15 -8.88
CA GLU A 30 -2.25 -11.95 -8.39
C GLU A 30 -2.69 -13.01 -7.38
N TYR A 31 -3.67 -12.70 -6.51
CA TYR A 31 -4.03 -13.54 -5.37
C TYR A 31 -5.43 -14.14 -5.44
N GLY A 32 -6.20 -13.75 -6.42
CA GLY A 32 -7.56 -14.25 -6.60
C GLY A 32 -8.63 -13.42 -5.90
N THR A 33 -8.45 -13.14 -4.60
CA THR A 33 -9.37 -12.30 -3.85
C THR A 33 -8.61 -11.41 -2.87
N LEU A 34 -9.22 -10.31 -2.50
CA LEU A 34 -8.68 -9.44 -1.45
C LEU A 34 -8.55 -10.20 -0.14
N GLU A 35 -9.52 -11.07 0.15
CA GLU A 35 -9.53 -11.85 1.38
C GLU A 35 -8.33 -12.77 1.49
N LYS A 36 -7.99 -13.49 0.41
CA LYS A 36 -6.83 -14.37 0.40
C LYS A 36 -5.54 -13.61 0.65
N TRP A 37 -5.39 -12.46 -0.02
CA TRP A 37 -4.24 -11.62 0.18
C TRP A 37 -4.18 -11.12 1.62
N GLY A 38 -5.33 -10.70 2.16
CA GLY A 38 -5.41 -10.23 3.54
C GLY A 38 -4.96 -11.29 4.55
N GLU A 39 -5.39 -12.53 4.34
CA GLU A 39 -4.98 -13.63 5.22
C GLU A 39 -3.47 -13.87 5.20
N LEU A 40 -2.85 -13.72 4.03
CA LEU A 40 -1.41 -13.89 3.89
C LEU A 40 -0.62 -12.76 4.56
N THR A 41 -1.22 -11.60 4.71
CA THR A 41 -0.54 -10.43 5.26
C THR A 41 -0.84 -10.21 6.75
N ASP A 42 -1.73 -11.02 7.32
CA ASP A 42 -2.14 -10.90 8.71
C ASP A 42 -1.26 -11.75 9.63
N GLY A 43 -1.35 -11.50 10.94
CA GLY A 43 -0.69 -12.31 11.95
C GLY A 43 0.74 -11.91 12.25
N GLU A 44 1.41 -12.76 13.02
CA GLU A 44 2.76 -12.48 13.50
C GLU A 44 3.84 -12.73 12.44
N GLU A 45 3.55 -13.59 11.48
CA GLU A 45 4.50 -13.90 10.41
C GLU A 45 3.84 -13.67 9.06
N PRO A 46 3.66 -12.40 8.66
CA PRO A 46 3.06 -12.12 7.36
C PRO A 46 3.91 -12.66 6.22
N ASN A 47 3.25 -13.06 5.13
CA ASN A 47 3.95 -13.50 3.94
C ASN A 47 4.66 -12.31 3.30
N ALA A 48 5.98 -12.39 3.18
CA ALA A 48 6.80 -11.28 2.71
C ALA A 48 6.41 -10.84 1.29
N LYS A 49 6.23 -11.79 0.38
CA LYS A 49 5.85 -11.46 -0.99
C LYS A 49 4.53 -10.71 -1.05
N ALA A 50 3.55 -11.16 -0.27
CA ALA A 50 2.24 -10.54 -0.27
C ALA A 50 2.28 -9.11 0.29
N VAL A 51 3.09 -8.87 1.33
CA VAL A 51 3.25 -7.54 1.88
C VAL A 51 3.98 -6.62 0.91
N ILE A 52 5.09 -7.09 0.34
CA ILE A 52 5.85 -6.27 -0.63
C ILE A 52 4.97 -5.94 -1.84
N PHE A 53 4.20 -6.91 -2.33
CA PHE A 53 3.29 -6.69 -3.44
C PHE A 53 2.29 -5.58 -3.13
N GLY A 54 1.61 -5.70 -1.99
CA GLY A 54 0.61 -4.72 -1.60
C GLY A 54 1.19 -3.33 -1.41
N VAL A 55 2.29 -3.24 -0.67
CA VAL A 55 2.92 -1.94 -0.39
C VAL A 55 3.43 -1.30 -1.67
N THR A 56 4.02 -2.09 -2.58
CA THR A 56 4.52 -1.57 -3.86
C THR A 56 3.39 -0.90 -4.64
N HIS A 57 2.26 -1.59 -4.81
CA HIS A 57 1.15 -1.04 -5.56
C HIS A 57 0.53 0.17 -4.86
N MET A 58 0.45 0.12 -3.54
CA MET A 58 -0.14 1.22 -2.77
C MET A 58 0.73 2.48 -2.78
N ILE A 59 2.07 2.32 -2.69
CA ILE A 59 2.98 3.46 -2.78
C ILE A 59 2.93 4.05 -4.19
N ASN A 60 2.98 3.20 -5.20
CA ASN A 60 3.01 3.68 -6.59
C ASN A 60 1.72 4.35 -6.99
N GLU A 61 0.59 3.89 -6.48
CA GLU A 61 -0.68 4.58 -6.70
C GLU A 61 -0.66 5.97 -6.05
N GLY A 62 -0.11 6.06 -4.83
CA GLY A 62 0.02 7.35 -4.15
C GLY A 62 0.94 8.31 -4.91
N ILE A 63 2.06 7.80 -5.42
CA ILE A 63 2.98 8.62 -6.23
C ILE A 63 2.27 9.12 -7.48
N ASP A 64 1.51 8.26 -8.17
CA ASP A 64 0.76 8.63 -9.36
C ASP A 64 -0.23 9.77 -9.07
N ILE A 65 -0.97 9.63 -7.99
CA ILE A 65 -1.95 10.63 -7.59
C ILE A 65 -1.26 11.97 -7.31
N GLU A 66 -0.16 11.93 -6.56
CA GLU A 66 0.57 13.16 -6.24
C GLU A 66 1.17 13.80 -7.49
N ASN A 67 1.65 12.97 -8.42
CA ASN A 67 2.17 13.50 -9.69
C ASN A 67 1.10 14.25 -10.46
N GLU A 68 -0.10 13.68 -10.54
CA GLU A 68 -1.21 14.33 -11.24
C GLU A 68 -1.61 15.65 -10.59
N GLU A 69 -1.67 15.66 -9.26
CA GLU A 69 -2.08 16.87 -8.54
C GLU A 69 -1.04 17.98 -8.59
N ASN A 70 0.23 17.62 -8.54
CA ASN A 70 1.32 18.59 -8.43
C ASN A 70 2.04 18.87 -9.74
N GLY A 71 1.68 18.20 -10.81
CA GLY A 71 2.37 18.34 -12.08
C GLY A 71 3.80 17.87 -12.04
N THR A 72 4.08 16.86 -11.20
CA THR A 72 5.43 16.30 -11.03
C THR A 72 5.56 14.97 -11.75
N ASP A 73 6.77 14.44 -11.78
CA ASP A 73 7.06 13.20 -12.50
C ASP A 73 8.00 12.32 -11.68
N VAL A 74 7.61 12.08 -10.43
CA VAL A 74 8.35 11.18 -9.55
C VAL A 74 8.18 9.76 -10.06
N LYS A 75 9.27 9.01 -10.16
CA LYS A 75 9.23 7.65 -10.68
C LYS A 75 8.68 6.66 -9.67
N PRO A 76 7.95 5.64 -10.16
CA PRO A 76 7.46 4.59 -9.25
C PRO A 76 8.63 3.78 -8.69
N LEU A 77 8.40 3.18 -7.53
CA LEU A 77 9.38 2.29 -6.93
C LEU A 77 9.26 0.90 -7.51
N THR A 78 10.38 0.19 -7.58
CA THR A 78 10.37 -1.20 -8.01
C THR A 78 10.05 -2.10 -6.82
N TYR A 79 9.64 -3.32 -7.12
CA TYR A 79 9.39 -4.33 -6.11
C TYR A 79 10.60 -4.50 -5.17
N LYS A 80 11.80 -4.57 -5.73
CA LYS A 80 13.02 -4.71 -4.93
C LYS A 80 13.30 -3.51 -4.04
N GLN A 81 13.04 -2.31 -4.54
CA GLN A 81 13.21 -1.12 -3.73
C GLN A 81 12.26 -1.13 -2.53
N VAL A 82 11.01 -1.53 -2.76
CA VAL A 82 10.04 -1.62 -1.67
C VAL A 82 10.43 -2.71 -0.68
N GLY A 83 10.96 -3.83 -1.18
CA GLY A 83 11.48 -4.88 -0.29
C GLY A 83 12.56 -4.35 0.65
N ARG A 84 13.45 -3.50 0.14
CA ARG A 84 14.49 -2.88 0.99
C ARG A 84 13.88 -1.92 2.01
N LEU A 85 12.88 -1.15 1.61
CA LEU A 85 12.18 -0.25 2.54
C LEU A 85 11.52 -1.04 3.66
N ILE A 86 10.86 -2.14 3.33
CA ILE A 86 10.17 -2.96 4.32
C ILE A 86 11.17 -3.62 5.26
N THR A 87 12.34 -3.99 4.75
CA THR A 87 13.40 -4.53 5.60
C THR A 87 13.78 -3.52 6.68
N GLU A 88 13.88 -2.23 6.33
CA GLU A 88 14.20 -1.17 7.29
C GLU A 88 13.06 -0.90 8.26
N ALA A 89 11.83 -0.90 7.77
CA ALA A 89 10.65 -0.61 8.58
C ALA A 89 10.25 -1.78 9.48
N GLY A 90 10.56 -2.99 9.07
CA GLY A 90 10.09 -4.22 9.70
C GLY A 90 8.84 -4.75 8.99
N LEU A 91 8.87 -6.05 8.69
CA LEU A 91 7.79 -6.69 7.92
C LEU A 91 6.43 -6.56 8.62
N GLU A 92 6.40 -6.83 9.92
CA GLU A 92 5.15 -6.79 10.68
C GLU A 92 4.60 -5.36 10.74
N GLU A 93 5.47 -4.38 10.98
CA GLU A 93 5.06 -2.98 11.01
C GLU A 93 4.53 -2.51 9.66
N ALA A 94 5.22 -2.88 8.57
CA ALA A 94 4.76 -2.52 7.23
C ALA A 94 3.40 -3.13 6.93
N ALA A 95 3.20 -4.39 7.32
CA ALA A 95 1.91 -5.06 7.13
C ALA A 95 0.79 -4.36 7.89
N LYS A 96 1.05 -3.92 9.11
CA LYS A 96 0.05 -3.21 9.91
C LYS A 96 -0.35 -1.87 9.28
N HIS A 97 0.63 -1.10 8.83
CA HIS A 97 0.34 0.17 8.16
C HIS A 97 -0.46 -0.04 6.88
N MET A 98 -0.09 -1.05 6.11
CA MET A 98 -0.78 -1.40 4.89
C MET A 98 -2.23 -1.80 5.16
N GLN A 99 -2.44 -2.67 6.13
CA GLN A 99 -3.79 -3.13 6.49
C GLN A 99 -4.65 -1.98 7.01
N LYS A 100 -4.07 -1.07 7.76
CA LYS A 100 -4.79 0.11 8.24
C LYS A 100 -5.33 0.93 7.06
N ALA A 101 -4.52 1.14 6.04
CA ALA A 101 -4.94 1.88 4.85
C ALA A 101 -6.10 1.18 4.13
N VAL A 102 -6.04 -0.15 4.04
CA VAL A 102 -7.11 -0.93 3.42
C VAL A 102 -8.41 -0.80 4.20
N VAL A 103 -8.34 -0.98 5.52
CA VAL A 103 -9.53 -0.91 6.38
C VAL A 103 -10.16 0.48 6.33
N GLU A 104 -9.37 1.53 6.44
CA GLU A 104 -9.90 2.89 6.40
C GLU A 104 -10.55 3.22 5.07
N SER A 105 -9.99 2.72 3.98
CA SER A 105 -10.55 2.95 2.66
C SER A 105 -11.91 2.24 2.51
N THR A 106 -12.02 0.99 2.96
CA THR A 106 -13.27 0.24 2.85
C THR A 106 -14.34 0.83 3.77
N GLU A 107 -13.97 1.28 4.96
CA GLU A 107 -14.91 1.93 5.86
C GLU A 107 -15.48 3.22 5.24
N SER A 108 -14.62 4.03 4.61
CA SER A 108 -15.07 5.25 3.95
C SER A 108 -16.05 4.94 2.83
N ALA A 109 -15.78 3.91 2.04
CA ALA A 109 -16.66 3.50 0.96
C ALA A 109 -18.03 3.06 1.50
N GLU A 110 -18.06 2.32 2.61
CA GLU A 110 -19.30 1.88 3.22
C GLU A 110 -20.12 3.06 3.75
N LYS A 111 -19.46 4.04 4.34
CA LYS A 111 -20.15 5.22 4.87
C LYS A 111 -20.79 6.07 3.78
N ASN A 112 -20.21 6.03 2.60
CA ASN A 112 -20.68 6.84 1.47
C ASN A 112 -21.64 6.10 0.54
N ALA A 113 -21.89 4.85 0.83
CA ALA A 113 -22.74 4.00 -0.01
C ALA A 113 -24.24 4.27 0.18
#